data_ed0e00b3d4088f727b043ea99c1544ad
#
_entry.id   ed0e00b3d4088f727b043ea99c1544ad
#
_cell.length_a   1.000
_cell.length_b   1.000
_cell.length_c   1.000
_cell.angle_alpha   90.00
_cell.angle_beta   90.00
_cell.angle_gamma   90.00
#
_symmetry.space_group_name_H-M   'P 1'
#
loop_
_entity.id
_entity.type
_entity.pdbx_description
1 polymer ?
#
loop_
_entity_poly.entity_id
_entity_poly.type
_entity_poly.pdbx_seq_one_letter_code
_entity_poly.pdbx_strand_id
1 'polypeptide(L)'
;MSLPRIQSLVLRRRVQALAIALLVPFLVVAPLHLLMPATAKAHGVVGPVQVGISFSPRRAADLGLDYQSAFTRLEALHFRVIRLSAYWDQIDQDGYRQLDWMMSEAKRAGQPIALTVGMKALGWPEFFIPASAMPAAGMTPGQDVASDSSLRDATLSFVADTVLRYRDNPALIAWQVENEPFNRAGPQRLWIDAEFLRDEITSVRQLDAHHRPLIVNAFSHFNLVFDQASARQGFDLRQWLGFEADSAERDGLSVLNRDDVLGLDVYTAIGYTFLGQDHMSHADADWPDRLARVRDLVKKQGKQAWITEAQAEPWEPGANGYADPKSTSPQAIRSIFANLKDAGFSTVLFWGSEYWLWRADQGDPRWIDTIKGILRGEAKAPAITI
;
A
#
# COMPACT_ATOMS: atom_id res chain seq x y z
N MET A 1 20.69 -19.27 54.12
CA MET A 1 20.89 -19.69 52.71
C MET A 1 19.66 -20.44 52.24
N SER A 2 18.70 -19.85 51.53
CA SER A 2 17.66 -20.53 50.74
C SER A 2 16.74 -19.53 50.03
N LEU A 3 17.26 -18.82 49.01
CA LEU A 3 16.45 -17.90 48.22
C LEU A 3 16.47 -18.03 46.67
N PRO A 4 17.15 -19.04 46.05
CA PRO A 4 17.08 -19.15 44.58
C PRO A 4 15.95 -20.05 44.03
N ARG A 5 15.32 -20.91 44.84
CA ARG A 5 14.30 -21.86 44.35
C ARG A 5 12.89 -21.26 44.15
N ILE A 6 12.54 -20.20 44.88
CA ILE A 6 11.20 -19.61 44.81
C ILE A 6 11.07 -18.70 43.55
N GLN A 7 12.13 -18.00 43.18
CA GLN A 7 12.12 -17.14 41.95
C GLN A 7 12.00 -17.96 40.66
N SER A 8 12.61 -19.14 40.61
CA SER A 8 12.51 -20.03 39.44
C SER A 8 11.13 -20.66 39.25
N LEU A 9 10.40 -20.89 40.35
CA LEU A 9 9.02 -21.39 40.28
C LEU A 9 8.00 -20.36 39.84
N VAL A 10 8.16 -19.12 40.29
CA VAL A 10 7.31 -18.00 39.88
C VAL A 10 7.54 -17.64 38.42
N LEU A 11 8.79 -17.67 37.95
CA LEU A 11 9.11 -17.42 36.54
C LEU A 11 8.58 -18.53 35.63
N ARG A 12 8.72 -19.83 36.03
CA ARG A 12 8.12 -20.95 35.29
C ARG A 12 6.61 -20.89 35.22
N ARG A 13 5.92 -20.52 36.31
CA ARG A 13 4.45 -20.35 36.29
C ARG A 13 3.99 -19.19 35.43
N ARG A 14 4.75 -18.08 35.39
CA ARG A 14 4.46 -16.94 34.48
C ARG A 14 4.67 -17.30 33.01
N VAL A 15 5.73 -18.04 32.70
CA VAL A 15 6.00 -18.51 31.33
C VAL A 15 4.96 -19.57 30.91
N GLN A 16 4.52 -20.45 31.79
CA GLN A 16 3.45 -21.41 31.51
C GLN A 16 2.07 -20.72 31.35
N ALA A 17 1.78 -19.71 32.16
CA ALA A 17 0.56 -18.92 32.03
C ALA A 17 0.54 -18.10 30.73
N LEU A 18 1.70 -17.56 30.31
CA LEU A 18 1.84 -16.87 29.04
C LEU A 18 1.70 -17.81 27.85
N ALA A 19 2.29 -19.02 27.93
CA ALA A 19 2.17 -20.05 26.91
C ALA A 19 0.73 -20.59 26.79
N ILE A 20 0.01 -20.74 27.91
CA ILE A 20 -1.40 -21.12 27.91
C ILE A 20 -2.28 -19.99 27.37
N ALA A 21 -2.01 -18.73 27.73
CA ALA A 21 -2.72 -17.58 27.20
C ALA A 21 -2.53 -17.36 25.69
N LEU A 22 -1.41 -17.83 25.13
CA LEU A 22 -1.13 -17.84 23.70
C LEU A 22 -1.68 -19.08 22.98
N LEU A 23 -1.80 -20.24 23.66
CA LEU A 23 -2.29 -21.49 23.08
C LEU A 23 -3.83 -21.62 23.09
N VAL A 24 -4.50 -21.05 24.07
CA VAL A 24 -5.98 -21.11 24.18
C VAL A 24 -6.67 -20.43 22.98
N PRO A 25 -6.25 -19.25 22.50
CA PRO A 25 -6.80 -18.69 21.28
C PRO A 25 -6.57 -19.58 20.05
N PHE A 26 -5.40 -20.20 19.92
CA PHE A 26 -5.09 -21.10 18.80
C PHE A 26 -5.97 -22.37 18.78
N LEU A 27 -6.27 -22.95 19.94
CA LEU A 27 -7.07 -24.17 20.04
C LEU A 27 -8.59 -23.93 19.86
N VAL A 28 -9.06 -22.70 20.13
CA VAL A 28 -10.49 -22.37 20.02
C VAL A 28 -10.83 -21.79 18.65
N VAL A 29 -9.91 -21.08 18.02
CA VAL A 29 -10.18 -20.34 16.78
C VAL A 29 -9.87 -21.16 15.53
N ALA A 30 -8.85 -22.03 15.55
CA ALA A 30 -8.58 -22.92 14.43
C ALA A 30 -9.81 -23.76 14.00
N PRO A 31 -10.62 -24.33 14.93
CA PRO A 31 -11.85 -25.00 14.53
C PRO A 31 -12.99 -24.06 14.12
N LEU A 32 -13.03 -22.80 14.60
CA LEU A 32 -14.07 -21.86 14.18
C LEU A 32 -13.88 -21.40 12.74
N HIS A 33 -12.64 -21.22 12.28
CA HIS A 33 -12.35 -20.93 10.86
C HIS A 33 -12.77 -22.06 9.92
N LEU A 34 -12.70 -23.32 10.40
CA LEU A 34 -13.16 -24.51 9.65
C LEU A 34 -14.69 -24.65 9.61
N LEU A 35 -15.41 -23.96 10.52
CA LEU A 35 -16.89 -23.99 10.61
C LEU A 35 -17.56 -22.80 9.91
N MET A 36 -16.80 -21.83 9.42
CA MET A 36 -17.37 -20.77 8.62
C MET A 36 -17.80 -21.32 7.25
N PRO A 37 -19.05 -21.07 6.81
CA PRO A 37 -19.49 -21.52 5.50
C PRO A 37 -18.58 -20.95 4.45
N ALA A 38 -18.14 -21.82 3.53
CA ALA A 38 -17.44 -21.40 2.32
C ALA A 38 -18.25 -20.28 1.66
N THR A 39 -17.74 -19.07 1.77
CA THR A 39 -18.44 -17.86 1.35
C THR A 39 -18.65 -17.84 -0.14
N ALA A 40 -19.69 -17.15 -0.56
CA ALA A 40 -20.14 -17.01 -1.92
C ALA A 40 -18.98 -16.87 -2.90
N LYS A 41 -18.98 -17.68 -3.97
CA LYS A 41 -18.05 -17.55 -5.08
C LYS A 41 -17.97 -16.10 -5.48
N ALA A 42 -16.77 -15.53 -5.43
CA ALA A 42 -16.51 -14.20 -5.91
C ALA A 42 -17.02 -14.10 -7.35
N HIS A 43 -17.86 -13.14 -7.63
CA HIS A 43 -18.33 -12.89 -8.99
C HIS A 43 -17.23 -12.09 -9.69
N GLY A 44 -16.55 -12.72 -10.65
CA GLY A 44 -15.53 -12.07 -11.48
C GLY A 44 -16.05 -10.80 -12.15
N VAL A 45 -15.15 -9.92 -12.54
CA VAL A 45 -15.46 -8.68 -13.26
C VAL A 45 -16.08 -9.03 -14.63
N VAL A 46 -17.22 -8.43 -14.92
CA VAL A 46 -17.82 -8.49 -16.25
C VAL A 46 -17.18 -7.39 -17.11
N GLY A 47 -15.99 -7.67 -17.62
CA GLY A 47 -15.26 -6.74 -18.48
C GLY A 47 -13.73 -6.80 -18.29
N PRO A 48 -12.98 -6.07 -19.12
CA PRO A 48 -11.52 -6.00 -18.99
C PRO A 48 -11.13 -5.24 -17.72
N VAL A 49 -10.14 -5.77 -16.96
CA VAL A 49 -9.54 -5.07 -15.84
C VAL A 49 -8.68 -3.93 -16.37
N GLN A 50 -8.82 -2.75 -15.76
CA GLN A 50 -7.97 -1.60 -16.01
C GLN A 50 -6.65 -1.80 -15.27
N VAL A 51 -5.56 -1.93 -15.99
CA VAL A 51 -4.23 -2.16 -15.44
C VAL A 51 -3.45 -0.85 -15.40
N GLY A 52 -2.94 -0.51 -14.23
CA GLY A 52 -2.08 0.63 -13.98
C GLY A 52 -0.82 0.23 -13.23
N ILE A 53 -0.03 1.22 -12.87
CA ILE A 53 1.19 1.09 -12.07
C ILE A 53 1.35 2.26 -11.10
N SER A 54 2.17 2.04 -10.07
CA SER A 54 2.82 3.12 -9.34
C SER A 54 4.22 3.33 -9.91
N PHE A 55 4.67 4.58 -9.98
CA PHE A 55 6.03 4.95 -10.39
C PHE A 55 6.64 5.94 -9.42
N SER A 56 7.84 5.62 -8.95
CA SER A 56 8.65 6.46 -8.07
C SER A 56 9.99 6.81 -8.72
N PRO A 57 10.26 8.09 -9.05
CA PRO A 57 11.56 8.50 -9.56
C PRO A 57 12.68 8.25 -8.54
N ARG A 58 12.38 8.24 -7.24
CA ARG A 58 13.34 7.86 -6.18
C ARG A 58 13.71 6.40 -6.27
N ARG A 59 12.70 5.54 -6.43
CA ARG A 59 12.92 4.11 -6.60
C ARG A 59 13.73 3.81 -7.88
N ALA A 60 13.46 4.53 -8.95
CA ALA A 60 14.26 4.45 -10.17
C ALA A 60 15.75 4.81 -9.88
N ALA A 61 16.00 5.90 -9.15
CA ALA A 61 17.35 6.31 -8.77
C ALA A 61 18.06 5.28 -7.87
N ASP A 62 17.36 4.69 -6.89
CA ASP A 62 17.89 3.62 -6.01
C ASP A 62 18.36 2.40 -6.81
N LEU A 63 17.71 2.12 -7.94
CA LEU A 63 18.06 1.04 -8.85
C LEU A 63 19.06 1.47 -9.96
N GLY A 64 19.54 2.72 -9.91
CA GLY A 64 20.46 3.26 -10.90
C GLY A 64 19.84 3.56 -12.27
N LEU A 65 18.52 3.71 -12.33
CA LEU A 65 17.78 4.07 -13.53
C LEU A 65 17.63 5.59 -13.64
N ASP A 66 17.79 6.13 -14.85
CA ASP A 66 17.36 7.48 -15.17
C ASP A 66 15.82 7.54 -15.17
N TYR A 67 15.24 8.41 -14.34
CA TYR A 67 13.79 8.45 -14.13
C TYR A 67 13.01 8.87 -15.38
N GLN A 68 13.60 9.74 -16.24
CA GLN A 68 12.95 10.19 -17.47
C GLN A 68 12.88 9.06 -18.49
N SER A 69 13.96 8.35 -18.67
CA SER A 69 14.02 7.16 -19.52
C SER A 69 13.09 6.06 -19.00
N ALA A 70 13.09 5.80 -17.68
CA ALA A 70 12.23 4.80 -17.06
C ALA A 70 10.73 5.14 -17.23
N PHE A 71 10.35 6.39 -16.97
CA PHE A 71 8.97 6.86 -17.13
C PHE A 71 8.51 6.73 -18.59
N THR A 72 9.29 7.21 -19.55
CA THR A 72 8.97 7.10 -20.98
C THR A 72 8.82 5.65 -21.45
N ARG A 73 9.69 4.75 -20.97
CA ARG A 73 9.59 3.30 -21.28
C ARG A 73 8.30 2.68 -20.74
N LEU A 74 7.86 3.09 -19.54
CA LEU A 74 6.61 2.61 -18.94
C LEU A 74 5.39 3.21 -19.63
N GLU A 75 5.42 4.50 -19.93
CA GLU A 75 4.36 5.21 -20.64
C GLU A 75 4.06 4.57 -22.01
N ALA A 76 5.11 4.13 -22.73
CA ALA A 76 4.97 3.41 -24.00
C ALA A 76 4.19 2.07 -23.89
N LEU A 77 3.94 1.56 -22.69
CA LEU A 77 3.11 0.38 -22.46
C LEU A 77 1.61 0.71 -22.36
N HIS A 78 1.24 1.99 -22.36
CA HIS A 78 -0.13 2.50 -22.36
C HIS A 78 -0.96 1.99 -21.17
N PHE A 79 -0.45 2.14 -19.97
CA PHE A 79 -1.21 1.85 -18.74
C PHE A 79 -2.45 2.74 -18.64
N ARG A 80 -3.52 2.20 -18.04
CA ARG A 80 -4.76 2.96 -17.82
C ARG A 80 -4.59 4.10 -16.82
N VAL A 81 -3.66 3.97 -15.90
CA VAL A 81 -3.26 5.00 -14.96
C VAL A 81 -1.82 4.75 -14.50
N ILE A 82 -1.05 5.81 -14.36
CA ILE A 82 0.21 5.81 -13.61
C ILE A 82 -0.01 6.64 -12.35
N ARG A 83 0.29 6.06 -11.19
CA ARG A 83 0.24 6.76 -9.92
C ARG A 83 1.61 7.35 -9.62
N LEU A 84 1.64 8.66 -9.34
CA LEU A 84 2.83 9.44 -9.00
C LEU A 84 2.69 10.05 -7.61
N SER A 85 3.79 10.52 -7.04
CA SER A 85 3.78 11.31 -5.79
C SER A 85 4.49 12.64 -5.94
N ALA A 86 3.97 13.64 -5.24
CA ALA A 86 4.67 14.87 -4.95
C ALA A 86 5.53 14.66 -3.70
N TYR A 87 6.83 14.50 -3.86
CA TYR A 87 7.78 14.31 -2.75
C TYR A 87 8.12 15.67 -2.14
N TRP A 88 7.55 15.95 -0.95
CA TRP A 88 7.64 17.28 -0.34
C TRP A 88 9.09 17.70 -0.05
N ASP A 89 9.90 16.81 0.53
CA ASP A 89 11.30 17.09 0.84
C ASP A 89 12.14 17.44 -0.41
N GLN A 90 11.86 16.79 -1.54
CA GLN A 90 12.52 17.07 -2.80
C GLN A 90 12.01 18.38 -3.43
N ILE A 91 10.69 18.63 -3.33
CA ILE A 91 10.09 19.87 -3.83
C ILE A 91 10.61 21.07 -3.04
N ASP A 92 10.81 20.94 -1.73
CA ASP A 92 11.42 21.98 -0.88
C ASP A 92 12.86 22.33 -1.32
N GLN A 93 13.64 21.31 -1.70
CA GLN A 93 15.04 21.49 -2.12
C GLN A 93 15.19 21.99 -3.56
N ASP A 94 14.46 21.39 -4.48
CA ASP A 94 14.69 21.51 -5.93
C ASP A 94 13.55 22.17 -6.70
N GLY A 95 12.44 22.50 -6.01
CA GLY A 95 11.20 22.90 -6.64
C GLY A 95 10.53 21.75 -7.37
N TYR A 96 9.48 22.06 -8.11
CA TYR A 96 8.64 21.06 -8.78
C TYR A 96 9.25 20.46 -10.06
N ARG A 97 10.51 20.73 -10.41
CA ARG A 97 11.14 20.42 -11.71
C ARG A 97 10.94 18.96 -12.14
N GLN A 98 11.14 18.00 -11.22
CA GLN A 98 11.02 16.58 -11.55
C GLN A 98 9.55 16.20 -11.80
N LEU A 99 8.63 16.64 -10.94
CA LEU A 99 7.21 16.37 -11.09
C LEU A 99 6.62 17.12 -12.29
N ASP A 100 7.03 18.37 -12.53
CA ASP A 100 6.66 19.15 -13.73
C ASP A 100 6.99 18.41 -15.02
N TRP A 101 8.19 17.83 -15.08
CA TRP A 101 8.61 17.07 -16.24
C TRP A 101 7.69 15.85 -16.46
N MET A 102 7.45 15.04 -15.42
CA MET A 102 6.59 13.85 -15.52
C MET A 102 5.14 14.22 -15.89
N MET A 103 4.59 15.26 -15.27
CA MET A 103 3.23 15.71 -15.55
C MET A 103 3.09 16.33 -16.97
N SER A 104 4.15 16.96 -17.48
CA SER A 104 4.18 17.48 -18.84
C SER A 104 4.30 16.36 -19.86
N GLU A 105 5.12 15.34 -19.58
CA GLU A 105 5.29 14.18 -20.44
C GLU A 105 3.97 13.37 -20.48
N ALA A 106 3.36 13.10 -19.32
CA ALA A 106 2.06 12.44 -19.25
C ALA A 106 0.98 13.19 -20.06
N LYS A 107 0.94 14.52 -19.96
CA LYS A 107 0.05 15.35 -20.79
C LYS A 107 0.34 15.18 -22.28
N ARG A 108 1.62 15.19 -22.68
CA ARG A 108 2.06 15.04 -24.07
C ARG A 108 1.66 13.68 -24.65
N ALA A 109 1.79 12.61 -23.88
CA ALA A 109 1.48 11.25 -24.30
C ALA A 109 -0.01 10.87 -24.09
N GLY A 110 -0.79 11.73 -23.42
CA GLY A 110 -2.17 11.41 -23.05
C GLY A 110 -2.25 10.28 -21.99
N GLN A 111 -1.22 10.14 -21.14
CA GLN A 111 -1.16 9.15 -20.10
C GLN A 111 -1.92 9.62 -18.86
N PRO A 112 -2.99 8.90 -18.43
CA PRO A 112 -3.72 9.28 -17.22
C PRO A 112 -2.87 9.11 -15.94
N ILE A 113 -2.95 10.12 -15.05
CA ILE A 113 -2.19 10.18 -13.79
C ILE A 113 -3.14 10.24 -12.60
N ALA A 114 -2.84 9.45 -11.56
CA ALA A 114 -3.31 9.68 -10.20
C ALA A 114 -2.13 10.28 -9.41
N LEU A 115 -2.31 11.45 -8.80
CA LEU A 115 -1.23 12.17 -8.11
C LEU A 115 -1.45 12.14 -6.60
N THR A 116 -0.46 11.58 -5.88
CA THR A 116 -0.44 11.57 -4.41
C THR A 116 0.16 12.87 -3.89
N VAL A 117 -0.52 13.47 -2.92
CA VAL A 117 -0.13 14.69 -2.20
C VAL A 117 -0.17 14.44 -0.70
N GLY A 118 0.64 15.19 0.06
CA GLY A 118 0.74 15.08 1.50
C GLY A 118 2.17 14.81 1.98
N MET A 119 2.30 14.43 3.24
CA MET A 119 3.59 14.12 3.87
C MET A 119 4.10 12.72 3.53
N LYS A 120 3.16 11.78 3.37
CA LYS A 120 3.45 10.37 3.15
C LYS A 120 3.27 10.04 1.68
N ALA A 121 4.35 9.65 1.02
CA ALA A 121 4.40 9.42 -0.41
C ALA A 121 4.86 7.98 -0.73
N LEU A 122 4.99 7.65 -2.01
CA LEU A 122 5.31 6.30 -2.48
C LEU A 122 6.73 5.88 -2.11
N GLY A 123 6.84 4.75 -1.43
CA GLY A 123 8.10 4.07 -1.14
C GLY A 123 8.77 4.52 0.16
N TRP A 124 9.94 3.92 0.43
CA TRP A 124 10.73 4.20 1.63
C TRP A 124 11.42 5.56 1.55
N PRO A 125 11.51 6.37 2.65
CA PRO A 125 11.16 6.03 4.03
C PRO A 125 9.71 6.34 4.43
N GLU A 126 8.77 6.44 3.53
CA GLU A 126 7.35 6.68 3.70
C GLU A 126 7.01 8.17 3.93
N PHE A 127 7.58 8.80 4.93
CA PHE A 127 7.39 10.22 5.23
C PHE A 127 8.50 11.06 4.62
N PHE A 128 8.11 12.02 3.80
CA PHE A 128 9.00 12.90 3.02
C PHE A 128 8.84 14.35 3.48
N ILE A 129 8.89 14.57 4.79
CA ILE A 129 8.76 15.88 5.42
C ILE A 129 10.12 16.60 5.29
N PRO A 130 10.18 17.81 4.69
CA PRO A 130 11.42 18.56 4.60
C PRO A 130 11.90 19.03 5.97
N ALA A 131 13.21 19.22 6.11
CA ALA A 131 13.80 19.69 7.36
C ALA A 131 13.26 21.06 7.79
N SER A 132 12.85 21.90 6.83
CA SER A 132 12.24 23.22 7.06
C SER A 132 10.88 23.14 7.77
N ALA A 133 10.11 22.07 7.56
CA ALA A 133 8.80 21.85 8.18
C ALA A 133 8.85 20.92 9.39
N MET A 134 9.99 20.23 9.63
CA MET A 134 10.13 19.31 10.75
C MET A 134 10.08 20.06 12.09
N PRO A 135 9.27 19.61 13.07
CA PRO A 135 9.27 20.22 14.40
C PRO A 135 10.66 20.26 15.03
N ALA A 136 11.02 21.37 15.70
CA ALA A 136 12.35 21.54 16.29
C ALA A 136 12.70 20.46 17.32
N ALA A 137 11.72 19.89 18.00
CA ALA A 137 11.90 18.77 18.93
C ALA A 137 12.04 17.42 18.25
N GLY A 138 11.88 17.37 16.91
CA GLY A 138 11.75 16.13 16.16
C GLY A 138 10.43 15.40 16.43
N MET A 139 10.30 14.17 15.88
CA MET A 139 9.12 13.34 16.05
C MET A 139 9.42 12.17 16.98
N THR A 140 8.49 11.84 17.85
CA THR A 140 8.58 10.66 18.72
C THR A 140 8.17 9.41 17.94
N PRO A 141 8.90 8.28 18.01
CA PRO A 141 8.50 7.05 17.36
C PRO A 141 7.08 6.61 17.71
N GLY A 142 6.30 6.27 16.69
CA GLY A 142 4.88 5.89 16.81
C GLY A 142 3.91 7.06 16.98
N GLN A 143 4.40 8.30 16.89
CA GLN A 143 3.58 9.50 17.01
C GLN A 143 2.65 9.67 15.80
N ASP A 144 1.47 10.22 16.07
CA ASP A 144 0.64 10.86 15.07
C ASP A 144 1.30 12.18 14.64
N VAL A 145 1.66 12.29 13.37
CA VAL A 145 2.32 13.50 12.83
C VAL A 145 1.45 14.73 12.93
N ALA A 146 0.14 14.57 12.86
CA ALA A 146 -0.84 15.64 12.97
C ALA A 146 -0.98 16.23 14.38
N SER A 147 -0.32 15.67 15.38
CA SER A 147 -0.27 16.24 16.74
C SER A 147 0.52 17.54 16.84
N ASP A 148 1.35 17.88 15.83
CA ASP A 148 2.06 19.16 15.74
C ASP A 148 1.31 20.13 14.82
N SER A 149 0.85 21.26 15.37
CA SER A 149 0.06 22.25 14.63
C SER A 149 0.84 22.95 13.51
N SER A 150 2.12 23.21 13.73
CA SER A 150 2.97 23.88 12.72
C SER A 150 3.18 22.96 11.52
N LEU A 151 3.36 21.66 11.76
CA LEU A 151 3.48 20.69 10.70
C LEU A 151 2.16 20.50 9.94
N ARG A 152 1.01 20.51 10.64
CA ARG A 152 -0.32 20.51 9.99
C ARG A 152 -0.48 21.68 9.04
N ASP A 153 -0.20 22.91 9.49
CA ASP A 153 -0.34 24.12 8.69
C ASP A 153 0.61 24.09 7.47
N ALA A 154 1.85 23.68 7.68
CA ALA A 154 2.83 23.54 6.59
C ALA A 154 2.41 22.48 5.57
N THR A 155 1.86 21.36 6.02
CA THR A 155 1.36 20.29 5.15
C THR A 155 0.17 20.79 4.32
N LEU A 156 -0.81 21.45 4.94
CA LEU A 156 -1.96 22.01 4.21
C LEU A 156 -1.52 23.04 3.18
N SER A 157 -0.51 23.85 3.47
CA SER A 157 0.09 24.78 2.50
C SER A 157 0.72 24.04 1.33
N PHE A 158 1.53 23.02 1.59
CA PHE A 158 2.15 22.19 0.56
C PHE A 158 1.11 21.47 -0.32
N VAL A 159 0.06 20.91 0.28
CA VAL A 159 -1.06 20.28 -0.44
C VAL A 159 -1.74 21.30 -1.34
N ALA A 160 -2.05 22.51 -0.80
CA ALA A 160 -2.70 23.58 -1.57
C ALA A 160 -1.86 24.02 -2.76
N ASP A 161 -0.56 24.27 -2.57
CA ASP A 161 0.35 24.69 -3.64
C ASP A 161 0.45 23.64 -4.74
N THR A 162 0.52 22.36 -4.37
CA THR A 162 0.59 21.24 -5.31
C THR A 162 -0.71 21.10 -6.11
N VAL A 163 -1.85 21.19 -5.44
CA VAL A 163 -3.16 21.09 -6.11
C VAL A 163 -3.35 22.26 -7.07
N LEU A 164 -3.09 23.50 -6.64
CA LEU A 164 -3.19 24.69 -7.49
C LEU A 164 -2.30 24.59 -8.72
N ARG A 165 -1.12 23.96 -8.60
CA ARG A 165 -0.18 23.79 -9.72
C ARG A 165 -0.68 22.82 -10.77
N TYR A 166 -1.28 21.70 -10.37
CA TYR A 166 -1.59 20.61 -11.31
C TYR A 166 -3.07 20.40 -11.61
N ARG A 167 -3.99 21.04 -10.90
CA ARG A 167 -5.44 20.84 -11.08
C ARG A 167 -5.93 21.01 -12.52
N ASP A 168 -5.28 21.85 -13.32
CA ASP A 168 -5.66 22.11 -14.71
C ASP A 168 -4.88 21.23 -15.72
N ASN A 169 -4.06 20.28 -15.25
CA ASN A 169 -3.38 19.34 -16.12
C ASN A 169 -4.37 18.26 -16.62
N PRO A 170 -4.58 18.14 -17.95
CA PRO A 170 -5.56 17.20 -18.51
C PRO A 170 -5.17 15.72 -18.32
N ALA A 171 -3.91 15.40 -18.01
CA ALA A 171 -3.50 14.03 -17.67
C ALA A 171 -3.98 13.61 -16.28
N LEU A 172 -4.22 14.55 -15.37
CA LEU A 172 -4.64 14.26 -14.01
C LEU A 172 -6.09 13.79 -13.97
N ILE A 173 -6.33 12.56 -13.46
CA ILE A 173 -7.67 11.97 -13.37
C ILE A 173 -8.16 11.75 -11.94
N ALA A 174 -7.25 11.71 -10.96
CA ALA A 174 -7.58 11.52 -9.55
C ALA A 174 -6.48 12.12 -8.66
N TRP A 175 -6.85 12.55 -7.47
CA TRP A 175 -5.92 12.87 -6.40
C TRP A 175 -5.86 11.73 -5.40
N GLN A 176 -4.69 11.37 -4.92
CA GLN A 176 -4.55 10.58 -3.72
C GLN A 176 -4.09 11.49 -2.59
N VAL A 177 -4.77 11.42 -1.44
CA VAL A 177 -4.38 12.19 -0.26
C VAL A 177 -3.68 11.24 0.69
N GLU A 178 -2.39 11.49 0.88
CA GLU A 178 -1.45 10.65 1.62
C GLU A 178 -1.30 9.23 1.04
N ASN A 179 -0.21 8.55 1.33
CA ASN A 179 -0.04 7.12 1.02
C ASN A 179 -0.19 6.31 2.31
N GLU A 180 -1.16 5.40 2.38
CA GLU A 180 -1.41 4.55 3.55
C GLU A 180 -1.40 5.33 4.89
N PRO A 181 -2.22 6.41 5.04
CA PRO A 181 -2.09 7.36 6.16
C PRO A 181 -2.18 6.70 7.54
N PHE A 182 -3.00 5.67 7.67
CA PHE A 182 -3.25 4.99 8.93
C PHE A 182 -2.23 3.90 9.28
N ASN A 183 -1.39 3.51 8.32
CA ASN A 183 -0.34 2.54 8.55
C ASN A 183 0.85 3.18 9.27
N ARG A 184 1.27 2.57 10.38
CA ARG A 184 2.49 2.95 11.09
C ARG A 184 3.70 2.50 10.29
N ALA A 185 4.34 3.42 9.60
CA ALA A 185 5.38 3.12 8.64
C ALA A 185 6.63 3.99 8.80
N GLY A 186 7.65 3.63 8.04
CA GLY A 186 8.94 4.29 8.08
C GLY A 186 9.77 3.96 9.34
N PRO A 187 10.98 4.54 9.44
CA PRO A 187 11.92 4.26 10.54
C PRO A 187 11.36 4.60 11.92
N GLN A 188 10.50 5.61 12.00
CA GLN A 188 9.90 6.07 13.26
C GLN A 188 8.49 5.56 13.49
N ARG A 189 7.94 4.74 12.57
CA ARG A 189 6.57 4.19 12.66
C ARG A 189 5.52 5.28 12.89
N LEU A 190 5.64 6.40 12.19
CA LEU A 190 4.69 7.50 12.24
C LEU A 190 3.39 7.12 11.52
N TRP A 191 2.33 7.85 11.77
CA TRP A 191 1.02 7.68 11.13
C TRP A 191 0.25 9.00 11.13
N ILE A 192 -0.87 9.05 10.43
CA ILE A 192 -1.73 10.24 10.25
C ILE A 192 -3.13 9.89 10.75
N ASP A 193 -3.73 10.74 11.59
CA ASP A 193 -5.08 10.52 12.06
C ASP A 193 -6.16 10.91 11.03
N ALA A 194 -7.37 10.39 11.24
CA ALA A 194 -8.48 10.60 10.31
C ALA A 194 -9.04 12.05 10.35
N GLU A 195 -8.82 12.80 11.42
CA GLU A 195 -9.29 14.19 11.52
C GLU A 195 -8.45 15.08 10.61
N PHE A 196 -7.14 14.98 10.73
CA PHE A 196 -6.23 15.75 9.86
C PHE A 196 -6.36 15.35 8.40
N LEU A 197 -6.48 14.05 8.11
CA LEU A 197 -6.72 13.60 6.74
C LEU A 197 -8.01 14.21 6.13
N ARG A 198 -9.06 14.44 6.94
CA ARG A 198 -10.26 15.16 6.46
C ARG A 198 -9.98 16.62 6.13
N ASP A 199 -9.08 17.28 6.87
CA ASP A 199 -8.70 18.66 6.57
C ASP A 199 -7.96 18.72 5.22
N GLU A 200 -7.02 17.80 4.97
CA GLU A 200 -6.32 17.68 3.70
C GLU A 200 -7.30 17.40 2.53
N ILE A 201 -8.18 16.40 2.70
CA ILE A 201 -9.23 16.06 1.74
C ILE A 201 -10.10 17.28 1.44
N THR A 202 -10.48 18.03 2.45
CA THR A 202 -11.29 19.25 2.32
C THR A 202 -10.55 20.31 1.51
N SER A 203 -9.26 20.51 1.79
CA SER A 203 -8.40 21.42 1.04
C SER A 203 -8.33 21.03 -0.44
N VAL A 204 -8.06 19.77 -0.75
CA VAL A 204 -8.02 19.28 -2.14
C VAL A 204 -9.35 19.52 -2.85
N ARG A 205 -10.49 19.18 -2.22
CA ARG A 205 -11.83 19.35 -2.82
C ARG A 205 -12.17 20.82 -3.12
N GLN A 206 -11.77 21.72 -2.22
CA GLN A 206 -12.03 23.15 -2.39
C GLN A 206 -11.20 23.75 -3.53
N LEU A 207 -10.02 23.23 -3.76
CA LEU A 207 -9.06 23.76 -4.73
C LEU A 207 -9.18 23.11 -6.11
N ASP A 208 -9.64 21.85 -6.20
CA ASP A 208 -9.83 21.15 -7.48
C ASP A 208 -11.23 21.44 -8.07
N ALA A 209 -11.31 22.44 -8.92
CA ALA A 209 -12.56 22.82 -9.60
C ALA A 209 -13.12 21.74 -10.54
N HIS A 210 -12.34 20.72 -10.88
CA HIS A 210 -12.77 19.60 -11.74
C HIS A 210 -13.44 18.48 -10.92
N HIS A 211 -13.46 18.58 -9.59
CA HIS A 211 -14.12 17.62 -8.69
C HIS A 211 -13.72 16.16 -8.95
N ARG A 212 -12.44 15.92 -9.18
CA ARG A 212 -11.91 14.58 -9.42
C ARG A 212 -12.13 13.67 -8.20
N PRO A 213 -12.26 12.36 -8.40
CA PRO A 213 -12.33 11.42 -7.29
C PRO A 213 -11.06 11.50 -6.45
N LEU A 214 -11.21 11.33 -5.13
CA LEU A 214 -10.12 11.23 -4.19
C LEU A 214 -9.84 9.77 -3.87
N ILE A 215 -8.58 9.45 -3.73
CA ILE A 215 -8.09 8.12 -3.32
C ILE A 215 -7.53 8.26 -1.91
N VAL A 216 -7.93 7.36 -1.02
CA VAL A 216 -7.24 7.06 0.23
C VAL A 216 -6.98 5.57 0.23
N ASN A 217 -5.75 5.16 0.50
CA ASN A 217 -5.38 3.75 0.45
C ASN A 217 -5.03 3.19 1.83
N ALA A 218 -5.09 1.86 1.91
CA ALA A 218 -4.80 1.10 3.11
C ALA A 218 -3.91 -0.10 2.76
N PHE A 219 -2.87 -0.30 3.57
CA PHE A 219 -2.02 -1.46 3.50
C PHE A 219 -2.74 -2.70 4.03
N SER A 220 -2.63 -3.80 3.31
CA SER A 220 -3.19 -5.09 3.72
C SER A 220 -2.28 -6.24 3.33
N HIS A 221 -1.88 -7.04 4.32
CA HIS A 221 -1.12 -8.27 4.11
C HIS A 221 -2.01 -9.51 4.16
N PHE A 222 -3.19 -9.40 4.76
CA PHE A 222 -4.15 -10.50 4.96
C PHE A 222 -3.57 -11.69 5.72
N ASN A 223 -2.60 -11.45 6.59
CA ASN A 223 -2.14 -12.41 7.58
C ASN A 223 -2.65 -12.02 8.95
N LEU A 224 -3.49 -12.86 9.54
CA LEU A 224 -4.21 -12.53 10.77
C LEU A 224 -3.29 -12.11 11.91
N VAL A 225 -2.17 -12.80 12.10
CA VAL A 225 -1.21 -12.51 13.18
C VAL A 225 -0.44 -11.23 12.90
N PHE A 226 0.00 -11.03 11.66
CA PHE A 226 0.78 -9.87 11.24
C PHE A 226 -0.07 -8.59 11.27
N ASP A 227 -1.29 -8.67 10.74
CA ASP A 227 -2.23 -7.54 10.69
C ASP A 227 -2.58 -7.09 12.12
N GLN A 228 -2.79 -8.03 13.06
CA GLN A 228 -3.02 -7.70 14.48
C GLN A 228 -1.80 -7.07 15.15
N ALA A 229 -0.60 -7.54 14.83
CA ALA A 229 0.65 -7.00 15.40
C ALA A 229 0.93 -5.57 14.92
N SER A 230 0.46 -5.21 13.73
CA SER A 230 0.59 -3.87 13.13
C SER A 230 -0.59 -2.95 13.40
N ALA A 231 -1.71 -3.46 13.93
CA ALA A 231 -2.91 -2.68 14.20
C ALA A 231 -2.64 -1.50 15.15
N ARG A 232 -3.14 -0.31 14.79
CA ARG A 232 -2.98 0.92 15.59
C ARG A 232 -3.67 0.86 16.95
N GLN A 233 -4.85 0.26 16.99
CA GLN A 233 -5.71 0.20 18.17
C GLN A 233 -5.48 -1.03 19.04
N GLY A 234 -4.47 -1.85 18.74
CA GLY A 234 -4.20 -3.09 19.45
C GLY A 234 -5.12 -4.24 18.99
N PHE A 235 -5.25 -5.27 19.81
CA PHE A 235 -6.00 -6.46 19.47
C PHE A 235 -7.50 -6.18 19.28
N ASP A 236 -8.03 -6.48 18.09
CA ASP A 236 -9.45 -6.41 17.77
C ASP A 236 -9.98 -7.82 17.49
N LEU A 237 -10.84 -8.31 18.39
CA LEU A 237 -11.43 -9.64 18.30
C LEU A 237 -12.32 -9.81 17.05
N ARG A 238 -13.03 -8.77 16.63
CA ARG A 238 -13.91 -8.83 15.45
C ARG A 238 -13.12 -8.94 14.16
N GLN A 239 -12.08 -8.12 14.02
CA GLN A 239 -11.13 -8.21 12.94
C GLN A 239 -10.45 -9.58 12.93
N TRP A 240 -10.02 -10.05 14.12
CA TRP A 240 -9.37 -11.35 14.26
C TRP A 240 -10.28 -12.52 13.87
N LEU A 241 -11.58 -12.40 14.10
CA LEU A 241 -12.60 -13.36 13.65
C LEU A 241 -13.02 -13.14 12.18
N GLY A 242 -12.47 -12.13 11.48
CA GLY A 242 -12.75 -11.86 10.07
C GLY A 242 -14.14 -11.26 9.81
N PHE A 243 -14.83 -10.70 10.83
CA PHE A 243 -16.16 -10.12 10.68
C PHE A 243 -16.18 -8.68 10.17
N GLU A 244 -15.08 -7.96 10.30
CA GLU A 244 -14.98 -6.55 9.90
C GLU A 244 -13.73 -6.31 9.05
N ALA A 245 -13.76 -5.24 8.25
CA ALA A 245 -12.57 -4.72 7.57
C ALA A 245 -11.50 -4.30 8.58
N ASP A 246 -10.25 -4.26 8.15
CA ASP A 246 -9.16 -3.72 8.95
C ASP A 246 -9.47 -2.30 9.44
N SER A 247 -8.85 -1.88 10.55
CA SER A 247 -9.02 -0.54 11.09
C SER A 247 -8.62 0.54 10.08
N ALA A 248 -7.55 0.33 9.31
CA ALA A 248 -7.10 1.26 8.27
C ALA A 248 -8.11 1.40 7.13
N GLU A 249 -8.73 0.31 6.71
CA GLU A 249 -9.79 0.31 5.68
C GLU A 249 -11.05 1.03 6.19
N ARG A 250 -11.46 0.80 7.45
CA ARG A 250 -12.60 1.51 8.06
C ARG A 250 -12.34 3.00 8.19
N ASP A 251 -11.16 3.37 8.64
CA ASP A 251 -10.77 4.78 8.79
C ASP A 251 -10.74 5.45 7.41
N GLY A 252 -10.17 4.80 6.39
CA GLY A 252 -10.20 5.26 5.00
C GLY A 252 -11.62 5.44 4.47
N LEU A 253 -12.51 4.47 4.70
CA LEU A 253 -13.91 4.60 4.31
C LEU A 253 -14.61 5.75 5.00
N SER A 254 -14.25 6.08 6.24
CA SER A 254 -14.89 7.12 7.04
C SER A 254 -14.63 8.55 6.53
N VAL A 255 -13.56 8.76 5.78
CA VAL A 255 -13.13 10.07 5.28
C VAL A 255 -13.51 10.32 3.81
N LEU A 256 -13.87 9.27 3.07
CA LEU A 256 -14.22 9.31 1.66
C LEU A 256 -15.70 9.63 1.45
N ASN A 257 -16.00 10.36 0.37
CA ASN A 257 -17.36 10.62 -0.08
C ASN A 257 -17.81 9.57 -1.10
N ARG A 258 -19.06 9.72 -1.58
CA ARG A 258 -19.58 8.94 -2.70
C ARG A 258 -18.71 9.16 -3.94
N ASP A 259 -18.49 8.13 -4.72
CA ASP A 259 -17.70 8.08 -5.95
C ASP A 259 -16.18 8.22 -5.75
N ASP A 260 -15.71 8.46 -4.52
CA ASP A 260 -14.29 8.36 -4.19
C ASP A 260 -13.81 6.92 -4.14
N VAL A 261 -12.50 6.75 -4.03
CA VAL A 261 -11.81 5.48 -4.14
C VAL A 261 -11.18 5.10 -2.81
N LEU A 262 -11.57 3.93 -2.26
CA LEU A 262 -10.71 3.24 -1.32
C LEU A 262 -9.68 2.42 -2.12
N GLY A 263 -8.42 2.76 -1.97
CA GLY A 263 -7.29 1.99 -2.48
C GLY A 263 -6.93 0.87 -1.49
N LEU A 264 -6.55 -0.29 -2.03
CA LEU A 264 -6.10 -1.43 -1.22
C LEU A 264 -4.73 -1.86 -1.74
N ASP A 265 -3.75 -1.92 -0.83
CA ASP A 265 -2.38 -2.28 -1.16
C ASP A 265 -2.13 -3.71 -0.70
N VAL A 266 -1.97 -4.63 -1.66
CA VAL A 266 -2.00 -6.08 -1.45
C VAL A 266 -0.61 -6.66 -1.60
N TYR A 267 -0.05 -7.09 -0.47
CA TYR A 267 1.26 -7.74 -0.38
C TYR A 267 1.09 -9.16 0.17
N THR A 268 1.23 -10.16 -0.69
CA THR A 268 0.95 -11.56 -0.33
C THR A 268 2.14 -12.28 0.29
N ALA A 269 3.34 -11.73 0.18
CA ALA A 269 4.54 -12.26 0.84
C ALA A 269 5.48 -11.11 1.25
N ILE A 270 5.80 -11.04 2.53
CA ILE A 270 6.63 -9.98 3.13
C ILE A 270 7.79 -10.62 3.89
N GLY A 271 9.02 -10.28 3.48
CA GLY A 271 10.21 -10.64 4.22
C GLY A 271 10.45 -9.70 5.41
N TYR A 272 10.89 -10.25 6.52
CA TYR A 272 11.25 -9.49 7.71
C TYR A 272 12.39 -10.17 8.47
N THR A 273 13.14 -9.39 9.23
CA THR A 273 14.22 -9.93 10.09
C THR A 273 13.74 -10.00 11.54
N PHE A 274 13.84 -11.16 12.15
CA PHE A 274 13.53 -11.37 13.56
C PHE A 274 14.67 -12.14 14.25
N LEU A 275 15.17 -11.60 15.35
CA LEU A 275 16.32 -12.16 16.09
C LEU A 275 17.56 -12.44 15.20
N GLY A 276 17.80 -11.55 14.22
CA GLY A 276 18.93 -11.66 13.29
C GLY A 276 18.78 -12.73 12.21
N GLN A 277 17.60 -13.33 12.07
CA GLN A 277 17.26 -14.26 11.01
C GLN A 277 16.17 -13.69 10.08
N ASP A 278 16.29 -13.99 8.81
CA ASP A 278 15.32 -13.58 7.81
C ASP A 278 14.17 -14.59 7.74
N HIS A 279 12.97 -14.06 7.76
CA HIS A 279 11.71 -14.80 7.73
C HIS A 279 10.83 -14.27 6.60
N MET A 280 9.86 -15.08 6.19
CA MET A 280 8.83 -14.71 5.24
C MET A 280 7.45 -14.90 5.88
N SER A 281 6.63 -13.84 5.84
CA SER A 281 5.21 -13.91 6.16
C SER A 281 4.43 -14.02 4.85
N HIS A 282 3.45 -14.91 4.82
CA HIS A 282 2.56 -15.09 3.68
C HIS A 282 1.13 -14.73 4.07
N ALA A 283 0.37 -14.18 3.12
CA ALA A 283 -1.05 -13.99 3.28
C ALA A 283 -1.77 -15.32 3.54
N ASP A 284 -2.83 -15.30 4.35
CA ASP A 284 -3.65 -16.47 4.61
C ASP A 284 -4.35 -16.94 3.31
N ALA A 285 -4.68 -18.21 3.18
CA ALA A 285 -5.23 -18.79 1.95
C ALA A 285 -6.56 -18.15 1.50
N ASP A 286 -7.32 -17.58 2.42
CA ASP A 286 -8.61 -16.92 2.18
C ASP A 286 -8.51 -15.42 1.87
N TRP A 287 -7.30 -14.88 1.65
CA TRP A 287 -7.11 -13.46 1.38
C TRP A 287 -7.95 -12.91 0.23
N PRO A 288 -8.20 -13.65 -0.90
CA PRO A 288 -9.04 -13.13 -1.97
C PRO A 288 -10.50 -12.95 -1.55
N ASP A 289 -11.03 -13.87 -0.72
CA ASP A 289 -12.40 -13.78 -0.20
C ASP A 289 -12.55 -12.63 0.80
N ARG A 290 -11.53 -12.41 1.66
CA ARG A 290 -11.49 -11.27 2.58
C ARG A 290 -11.47 -9.96 1.80
N LEU A 291 -10.65 -9.85 0.79
CA LEU A 291 -10.55 -8.69 -0.09
C LEU A 291 -11.86 -8.43 -0.85
N ALA A 292 -12.52 -9.48 -1.34
CA ALA A 292 -13.83 -9.36 -2.00
C ALA A 292 -14.91 -8.80 -1.06
N ARG A 293 -14.88 -9.18 0.23
CA ARG A 293 -15.81 -8.63 1.25
C ARG A 293 -15.57 -7.13 1.46
N VAL A 294 -14.30 -6.70 1.55
CA VAL A 294 -13.97 -5.27 1.66
C VAL A 294 -14.47 -4.50 0.44
N ARG A 295 -14.21 -4.99 -0.78
CA ARG A 295 -14.74 -4.41 -2.01
C ARG A 295 -16.26 -4.24 -1.97
N ASP A 296 -16.98 -5.26 -1.52
CA ASP A 296 -18.45 -5.22 -1.47
C ASP A 296 -18.96 -4.23 -0.43
N LEU A 297 -18.25 -4.09 0.70
CA LEU A 297 -18.53 -3.06 1.70
C LEU A 297 -18.36 -1.65 1.12
N VAL A 298 -17.25 -1.41 0.41
CA VAL A 298 -16.95 -0.16 -0.29
C VAL A 298 -18.06 0.20 -1.28
N LYS A 299 -18.43 -0.76 -2.14
CA LYS A 299 -19.49 -0.58 -3.16
C LYS A 299 -20.85 -0.30 -2.54
N LYS A 300 -21.21 -0.93 -1.43
CA LYS A 300 -22.46 -0.67 -0.69
C LYS A 300 -22.55 0.78 -0.20
N GLN A 301 -21.43 1.42 0.06
CA GLN A 301 -21.37 2.84 0.44
C GLN A 301 -21.33 3.80 -0.76
N GLY A 302 -21.47 3.30 -2.00
CA GLY A 302 -21.43 4.11 -3.22
C GLY A 302 -20.03 4.62 -3.56
N LYS A 303 -18.99 3.94 -3.10
CA LYS A 303 -17.58 4.26 -3.35
C LYS A 303 -16.96 3.25 -4.30
N GLN A 304 -15.79 3.56 -4.83
CA GLN A 304 -15.02 2.67 -5.71
C GLN A 304 -13.94 1.94 -4.88
N ALA A 305 -13.67 0.69 -5.23
CA ALA A 305 -12.55 -0.08 -4.68
C ALA A 305 -11.54 -0.35 -5.79
N TRP A 306 -10.31 0.16 -5.63
CA TRP A 306 -9.18 -0.10 -6.51
C TRP A 306 -8.13 -0.90 -5.76
N ILE A 307 -7.33 -1.67 -6.48
CA ILE A 307 -6.04 -2.12 -5.99
C ILE A 307 -5.03 -1.05 -6.39
N THR A 308 -4.51 -0.34 -5.41
CA THR A 308 -3.54 0.75 -5.61
C THR A 308 -2.11 0.26 -5.60
N GLU A 309 -1.87 -0.89 -4.94
CA GLU A 309 -0.61 -1.62 -5.03
C GLU A 309 -0.86 -3.13 -5.03
N ALA A 310 -0.61 -3.78 -6.16
CA ALA A 310 -0.47 -5.22 -6.22
C ALA A 310 1.02 -5.56 -6.22
N GLN A 311 1.46 -6.40 -5.28
CA GLN A 311 2.86 -6.76 -5.14
C GLN A 311 3.45 -7.32 -6.44
N ALA A 312 4.43 -6.62 -7.01
CA ALA A 312 5.11 -7.06 -8.22
C ALA A 312 6.63 -6.78 -8.20
N GLU A 313 7.17 -6.42 -7.03
CA GLU A 313 8.59 -6.42 -6.74
C GLU A 313 8.87 -7.16 -5.43
N PRO A 314 10.12 -7.58 -5.18
CA PRO A 314 10.49 -8.24 -3.93
C PRO A 314 10.32 -7.32 -2.71
N TRP A 315 9.81 -7.90 -1.64
CA TRP A 315 9.85 -7.30 -0.31
C TRP A 315 10.69 -8.19 0.60
N GLU A 316 11.99 -7.98 0.57
CA GLU A 316 12.92 -8.84 1.27
C GLU A 316 13.94 -8.03 2.06
N PRO A 317 14.31 -8.48 3.27
CA PRO A 317 15.38 -7.86 4.02
C PRO A 317 16.73 -8.10 3.33
N GLY A 318 17.60 -7.08 3.39
CA GLY A 318 18.98 -7.18 2.92
C GLY A 318 19.21 -6.91 1.43
N ALA A 319 20.47 -6.67 1.08
CA ALA A 319 20.88 -6.22 -0.25
C ALA A 319 20.73 -7.27 -1.37
N ASN A 320 20.62 -8.54 -1.03
CA ASN A 320 20.56 -9.63 -2.02
C ASN A 320 19.13 -10.00 -2.47
N GLY A 321 18.10 -9.47 -1.80
CA GLY A 321 16.71 -9.80 -2.09
C GLY A 321 16.27 -9.46 -3.51
N TYR A 322 16.88 -8.44 -4.13
CA TYR A 322 16.55 -8.05 -5.50
C TYR A 322 17.13 -8.97 -6.58
N ALA A 323 18.28 -9.59 -6.34
CA ALA A 323 18.93 -10.47 -7.31
C ALA A 323 18.31 -11.88 -7.31
N ASP A 324 17.94 -12.39 -6.14
CA ASP A 324 17.33 -13.72 -5.95
C ASP A 324 16.07 -13.62 -5.09
N PRO A 325 14.98 -13.05 -5.61
CA PRO A 325 13.75 -12.78 -4.86
C PRO A 325 13.03 -14.05 -4.45
N LYS A 326 12.50 -14.06 -3.21
CA LYS A 326 11.71 -15.17 -2.63
C LYS A 326 10.24 -14.77 -2.38
N SER A 327 9.99 -13.48 -2.13
CA SER A 327 8.64 -12.98 -1.83
C SER A 327 7.75 -12.84 -3.05
N THR A 328 8.33 -12.76 -4.26
CA THR A 328 7.58 -12.67 -5.50
C THR A 328 8.35 -13.21 -6.69
N SER A 329 7.65 -13.41 -7.79
CA SER A 329 8.19 -13.90 -9.06
C SER A 329 7.25 -13.52 -10.21
N PRO A 330 7.68 -13.60 -11.47
CA PRO A 330 6.80 -13.43 -12.63
C PRO A 330 5.53 -14.29 -12.56
N GLN A 331 5.63 -15.51 -12.03
CA GLN A 331 4.48 -16.39 -11.83
C GLN A 331 3.57 -15.90 -10.69
N ALA A 332 4.13 -15.45 -9.56
CA ALA A 332 3.36 -14.91 -8.45
C ALA A 332 2.57 -13.67 -8.87
N ILE A 333 3.15 -12.78 -9.69
CA ILE A 333 2.47 -11.61 -10.24
C ILE A 333 1.23 -12.02 -11.05
N ARG A 334 1.34 -13.04 -11.92
CA ARG A 334 0.18 -13.56 -12.67
C ARG A 334 -0.90 -14.11 -11.74
N SER A 335 -0.49 -14.85 -10.70
CA SER A 335 -1.41 -15.45 -9.72
C SER A 335 -2.13 -14.38 -8.90
N ILE A 336 -1.41 -13.36 -8.42
CA ILE A 336 -2.01 -12.21 -7.71
C ILE A 336 -3.03 -11.53 -8.62
N PHE A 337 -2.66 -11.20 -9.87
CA PHE A 337 -3.57 -10.55 -10.81
C PHE A 337 -4.84 -11.38 -11.10
N ALA A 338 -4.69 -12.69 -11.30
CA ALA A 338 -5.83 -13.59 -11.50
C ALA A 338 -6.78 -13.58 -10.29
N ASN A 339 -6.23 -13.70 -9.07
CA ASN A 339 -7.01 -13.66 -7.84
C ASN A 339 -7.74 -12.30 -7.65
N LEU A 340 -7.07 -11.18 -7.94
CA LEU A 340 -7.67 -9.85 -7.86
C LEU A 340 -8.81 -9.67 -8.87
N LYS A 341 -8.63 -10.16 -10.08
CA LYS A 341 -9.67 -10.20 -11.13
C LYS A 341 -10.86 -11.06 -10.69
N ASP A 342 -10.59 -12.27 -10.19
CA ASP A 342 -11.62 -13.19 -9.72
C ASP A 342 -12.33 -12.66 -8.47
N ALA A 343 -11.62 -11.94 -7.61
CA ALA A 343 -12.20 -11.17 -6.51
C ALA A 343 -13.04 -9.98 -6.98
N GLY A 344 -13.11 -9.67 -8.27
CA GLY A 344 -14.01 -8.69 -8.89
C GLY A 344 -13.52 -7.25 -8.85
N PHE A 345 -12.21 -7.02 -8.81
CA PHE A 345 -11.62 -5.69 -8.96
C PHE A 345 -11.50 -5.31 -10.43
N SER A 346 -11.98 -4.12 -10.76
CA SER A 346 -11.95 -3.56 -12.12
C SER A 346 -10.74 -2.68 -12.41
N THR A 347 -10.00 -2.28 -11.37
CA THR A 347 -8.81 -1.43 -11.48
C THR A 347 -7.72 -2.00 -10.58
N VAL A 348 -6.57 -2.31 -11.16
CA VAL A 348 -5.41 -2.90 -10.49
C VAL A 348 -4.15 -2.16 -10.91
N LEU A 349 -3.49 -1.51 -9.95
CA LEU A 349 -2.18 -0.91 -10.12
C LEU A 349 -1.12 -1.82 -9.51
N PHE A 350 -0.05 -2.05 -10.23
CA PHE A 350 1.09 -2.82 -9.74
C PHE A 350 2.14 -1.90 -9.08
N TRP A 351 2.72 -2.39 -8.00
CA TRP A 351 3.92 -1.83 -7.39
C TRP A 351 5.16 -2.61 -7.82
N GLY A 352 6.22 -1.90 -8.35
CA GLY A 352 7.48 -2.51 -8.75
C GLY A 352 7.86 -2.24 -10.20
N SER A 353 7.31 -1.22 -10.83
CA SER A 353 7.57 -0.90 -12.24
C SER A 353 9.04 -0.64 -12.54
N GLU A 354 9.76 0.00 -11.63
CA GLU A 354 11.18 0.30 -11.73
C GLU A 354 12.02 -0.99 -11.64
N TYR A 355 11.60 -1.91 -10.76
CA TYR A 355 12.27 -3.20 -10.62
C TYR A 355 12.20 -4.03 -11.90
N TRP A 356 11.08 -4.02 -12.61
CA TRP A 356 10.96 -4.77 -13.87
C TRP A 356 11.90 -4.22 -14.96
N LEU A 357 12.05 -2.88 -15.04
CA LEU A 357 12.97 -2.24 -15.95
C LEU A 357 14.41 -2.59 -15.59
N TRP A 358 14.74 -2.49 -14.32
CA TRP A 358 16.06 -2.86 -13.81
C TRP A 358 16.40 -4.33 -14.11
N ARG A 359 15.47 -5.26 -13.88
CA ARG A 359 15.67 -6.69 -14.23
C ARG A 359 15.89 -6.88 -15.73
N ALA A 360 15.14 -6.19 -16.57
CA ALA A 360 15.31 -6.27 -18.02
C ALA A 360 16.68 -5.74 -18.45
N ASP A 361 17.15 -4.66 -17.86
CA ASP A 361 18.46 -4.08 -18.12
C ASP A 361 19.61 -4.99 -17.60
N GLN A 362 19.34 -5.83 -16.60
CA GLN A 362 20.25 -6.89 -16.14
C GLN A 362 20.14 -8.19 -16.98
N GLY A 363 19.40 -8.20 -18.07
CA GLY A 363 19.24 -9.37 -18.95
C GLY A 363 18.13 -10.34 -18.55
N ASP A 364 17.25 -9.97 -17.59
CA ASP A 364 16.09 -10.78 -17.21
C ASP A 364 14.75 -10.06 -17.53
N PRO A 365 14.27 -10.11 -18.77
CA PRO A 365 13.05 -9.44 -19.19
C PRO A 365 11.75 -10.12 -18.70
N ARG A 366 11.81 -11.30 -18.06
CA ARG A 366 10.63 -12.09 -17.67
C ARG A 366 9.60 -11.30 -16.84
N TRP A 367 10.07 -10.34 -16.05
CA TRP A 367 9.24 -9.49 -15.18
C TRP A 367 8.38 -8.56 -16.02
N ILE A 368 9.00 -7.73 -16.84
CA ILE A 368 8.27 -6.79 -17.69
C ILE A 368 7.45 -7.50 -18.77
N ASP A 369 7.91 -8.66 -19.27
CA ASP A 369 7.16 -9.46 -20.25
C ASP A 369 5.91 -10.08 -19.61
N THR A 370 5.95 -10.39 -18.31
CA THR A 370 4.76 -10.79 -17.57
C THR A 370 3.71 -9.68 -17.54
N ILE A 371 4.11 -8.46 -17.27
CA ILE A 371 3.20 -7.30 -17.28
C ILE A 371 2.65 -7.04 -18.69
N LYS A 372 3.49 -7.09 -19.72
CA LYS A 372 3.05 -7.00 -21.12
C LYS A 372 2.02 -8.10 -21.48
N GLY A 373 2.22 -9.32 -20.97
CA GLY A 373 1.26 -10.41 -21.14
C GLY A 373 -0.08 -10.12 -20.45
N ILE A 374 -0.06 -9.57 -19.23
CA ILE A 374 -1.27 -9.15 -18.52
C ILE A 374 -2.01 -8.05 -19.30
N LEU A 375 -1.30 -7.05 -19.81
CA LEU A 375 -1.87 -5.96 -20.63
C LEU A 375 -2.54 -6.47 -21.91
N ARG A 376 -1.99 -7.52 -22.55
CA ARG A 376 -2.59 -8.18 -23.73
C ARG A 376 -3.75 -9.13 -23.39
N GLY A 377 -4.09 -9.31 -22.12
CA GLY A 377 -5.12 -10.24 -21.68
C GLY A 377 -4.70 -11.71 -21.67
N GLU A 378 -3.41 -12.01 -21.76
CA GLU A 378 -2.84 -13.37 -21.79
C GLU A 378 -2.78 -14.03 -20.38
N ALA A 379 -3.25 -13.36 -19.34
CA ALA A 379 -3.21 -13.85 -17.96
C ALA A 379 -4.27 -14.96 -17.74
N LYS A 380 -4.05 -16.14 -18.32
CA LYS A 380 -4.64 -17.38 -17.79
C LYS A 380 -3.72 -17.92 -16.71
N ALA A 381 -4.25 -18.08 -15.50
CA ALA A 381 -3.53 -18.80 -14.44
C ALA A 381 -3.24 -20.22 -14.93
N PRO A 382 -2.00 -20.74 -14.83
CA PRO A 382 -1.76 -22.15 -15.05
C PRO A 382 -2.51 -22.91 -13.96
N ALA A 383 -3.11 -24.05 -14.34
CA ALA A 383 -3.70 -24.98 -13.39
C ALA A 383 -2.64 -25.33 -12.33
N ILE A 384 -2.99 -25.15 -11.06
CA ILE A 384 -2.18 -25.67 -9.95
C ILE A 384 -2.26 -27.18 -10.05
N THR A 385 -1.20 -27.82 -10.52
CA THR A 385 -1.03 -29.25 -10.37
C THR A 385 -0.62 -29.48 -8.91
N ILE A 386 -1.54 -30.06 -8.12
CA ILE A 386 -1.35 -30.49 -6.75
C ILE A 386 -0.37 -31.65 -6.72
#